data_71158714ccc58440f4da6ec463ae3ad2
#
_entry.id   71158714ccc58440f4da6ec463ae3ad2
#
_cell.length_a   1.000
_cell.length_b   1.000
_cell.length_c   1.000
_cell.angle_alpha   90.00
_cell.angle_beta   90.00
_cell.angle_gamma   90.00
#
_symmetry.space_group_name_H-M   'P 1'
#
loop_
_entity.id
_entity.type
_entity.pdbx_description
1 polymer ?
#
loop_
_entity_poly.entity_id
_entity_poly.type
_entity_poly.pdbx_seq_one_letter_code
_entity_poly.pdbx_strand_id
1 'polypeptide(L)'
;MTVDAGAVIAAYYHAFNAGDAGGMLALLAENVEHHVNEGGIRRGKEVFAEFCGHMGVSYRETLTDIVIFAAPDGTRAAAEFTVNGEYLQTDPGLPEAKGQRYILPAGTFFALRDGLITRVTTYYNLSDWVKQVSAE
;
A
#
# COMPACT_ATOMS: atom_id res chain seq x y z
N MET A 1 -10.78 10.92 -23.76
CA MET A 1 -9.72 9.89 -23.74
C MET A 1 -9.79 9.15 -22.42
N THR A 2 -9.89 7.84 -22.48
CA THR A 2 -9.94 7.02 -21.27
C THR A 2 -8.53 6.85 -20.71
N VAL A 3 -8.35 7.12 -19.43
CA VAL A 3 -7.08 6.90 -18.76
C VAL A 3 -6.88 5.41 -18.53
N ASP A 4 -5.68 4.91 -18.76
CA ASP A 4 -5.33 3.53 -18.47
C ASP A 4 -5.05 3.39 -16.96
N ALA A 5 -6.08 2.96 -16.22
CA ALA A 5 -5.96 2.78 -14.78
C ALA A 5 -4.86 1.76 -14.44
N GLY A 6 -4.72 0.70 -15.24
CA GLY A 6 -3.68 -0.29 -15.03
C GLY A 6 -2.28 0.30 -15.07
N ALA A 7 -2.03 1.22 -16.02
CA ALA A 7 -0.74 1.89 -16.11
C ALA A 7 -0.47 2.79 -14.90
N VAL A 8 -1.50 3.48 -14.39
CA VAL A 8 -1.37 4.31 -13.18
C VAL A 8 -0.99 3.44 -11.98
N ILE A 9 -1.66 2.30 -11.80
CA ILE A 9 -1.37 1.42 -10.68
C ILE A 9 0.00 0.77 -10.81
N ALA A 10 0.41 0.41 -12.04
CA ALA A 10 1.76 -0.12 -12.28
C ALA A 10 2.82 0.90 -11.87
N ALA A 11 2.63 2.17 -12.22
CA ALA A 11 3.55 3.25 -11.83
C ALA A 11 3.58 3.44 -10.30
N TYR A 12 2.43 3.32 -9.65
CA TYR A 12 2.30 3.43 -8.20
C TYR A 12 3.15 2.37 -7.49
N TYR A 13 3.05 1.10 -7.90
CA TYR A 13 3.82 0.03 -7.27
C TYR A 13 5.29 0.04 -7.67
N HIS A 14 5.61 0.53 -8.87
CA HIS A 14 7.00 0.75 -9.25
C HIS A 14 7.66 1.76 -8.31
N ALA A 15 6.97 2.86 -8.02
CA ALA A 15 7.45 3.87 -7.07
C ALA A 15 7.56 3.29 -5.66
N PHE A 16 6.57 2.50 -5.23
CA PHE A 16 6.60 1.82 -3.93
C PHE A 16 7.86 0.98 -3.77
N ASN A 17 8.12 0.10 -4.73
CA ASN A 17 9.28 -0.80 -4.67
C ASN A 17 10.61 -0.07 -4.79
N ALA A 18 10.62 1.11 -5.41
CA ALA A 18 11.81 1.95 -5.53
C ALA A 18 12.05 2.80 -4.27
N GLY A 19 11.15 2.76 -3.29
CA GLY A 19 11.23 3.64 -2.12
C GLY A 19 10.95 5.10 -2.45
N ASP A 20 10.24 5.35 -3.54
CA ASP A 20 9.97 6.69 -4.05
C ASP A 20 8.57 7.16 -3.60
N ALA A 21 8.48 7.65 -2.37
CA ALA A 21 7.22 8.14 -1.83
C ALA A 21 6.68 9.33 -2.65
N GLY A 22 7.56 10.22 -3.12
CA GLY A 22 7.15 11.33 -3.96
C GLY A 22 6.51 10.88 -5.26
N GLY A 23 7.03 9.82 -5.87
CA GLY A 23 6.45 9.23 -7.08
C GLY A 23 5.07 8.64 -6.84
N MET A 24 4.87 8.00 -5.67
CA MET A 24 3.54 7.53 -5.28
C MET A 24 2.56 8.70 -5.09
N LEU A 25 2.97 9.71 -4.34
CA LEU A 25 2.13 10.87 -4.05
C LEU A 25 1.72 11.63 -5.30
N ALA A 26 2.59 11.69 -6.30
CA ALA A 26 2.28 12.37 -7.57
C ALA A 26 1.10 11.72 -8.32
N LEU A 27 0.78 10.47 -8.02
CA LEU A 27 -0.32 9.74 -8.66
C LEU A 27 -1.63 9.87 -7.89
N LEU A 28 -1.63 10.51 -6.72
CA LEU A 28 -2.80 10.63 -5.85
C LEU A 28 -3.49 11.98 -6.04
N ALA A 29 -4.82 11.96 -5.89
CA ALA A 29 -5.59 13.19 -5.78
C ALA A 29 -5.34 13.87 -4.44
N GLU A 30 -5.49 15.19 -4.36
CA GLU A 30 -5.29 15.94 -3.10
C GLU A 30 -6.19 15.42 -1.98
N ASN A 31 -7.41 15.02 -2.31
CA ASN A 31 -8.40 14.54 -1.35
C ASN A 31 -8.46 13.00 -1.27
N VAL A 32 -7.37 12.31 -1.59
CA VAL A 32 -7.31 10.85 -1.58
C VAL A 32 -7.76 10.30 -0.22
N GLU A 33 -8.52 9.19 -0.25
CA GLU A 33 -8.90 8.45 0.94
C GLU A 33 -8.07 7.17 1.03
N HIS A 34 -7.52 6.92 2.19
CA HIS A 34 -6.73 5.73 2.46
C HIS A 34 -7.42 4.88 3.53
N HIS A 35 -7.87 3.71 3.12
CA HIS A 35 -8.56 2.74 3.98
C HIS A 35 -7.60 1.60 4.27
N VAL A 36 -7.16 1.48 5.51
CA VAL A 36 -6.23 0.42 5.91
C VAL A 36 -7.02 -0.67 6.62
N ASN A 37 -6.60 -1.89 6.40
CA ASN A 37 -7.23 -3.15 6.86
C ASN A 37 -7.92 -3.08 8.22
N GLU A 38 -7.20 -2.71 9.28
CA GLU A 38 -7.71 -2.65 10.65
C GLU A 38 -7.88 -1.22 11.17
N GLY A 39 -7.59 -0.24 10.35
CA GLY A 39 -7.61 1.15 10.74
C GLY A 39 -8.84 1.89 10.25
N GLY A 40 -8.92 3.15 10.62
CA GLY A 40 -9.93 4.05 10.11
C GLY A 40 -9.59 4.58 8.73
N ILE A 41 -10.38 5.53 8.29
CA ILE A 41 -10.15 6.21 7.02
C ILE A 41 -9.25 7.42 7.27
N ARG A 42 -8.15 7.51 6.51
CA ARG A 42 -7.26 8.67 6.50
C ARG A 42 -7.56 9.47 5.25
N ARG A 43 -7.70 10.77 5.39
CA ARG A 43 -8.08 11.65 4.28
C ARG A 43 -6.99 12.66 3.99
N GLY A 44 -6.69 12.83 2.71
CA GLY A 44 -5.78 13.83 2.22
C GLY A 44 -4.39 13.32 1.93
N LYS A 45 -3.76 13.98 0.96
CA LYS A 45 -2.44 13.61 0.47
C LYS A 45 -1.35 13.79 1.53
N GLU A 46 -1.48 14.84 2.37
CA GLU A 46 -0.53 15.06 3.47
C GLU A 46 -0.54 13.92 4.49
N VAL A 47 -1.75 13.45 4.85
CA VAL A 47 -1.90 12.33 5.79
C VAL A 47 -1.36 11.06 5.20
N PHE A 48 -1.54 10.87 3.89
CA PHE A 48 -0.95 9.73 3.18
C PHE A 48 0.58 9.79 3.22
N ALA A 49 1.15 10.98 3.03
CA ALA A 49 2.61 11.17 3.09
C ALA A 49 3.15 10.85 4.49
N GLU A 50 2.45 11.24 5.54
CA GLU A 50 2.82 10.90 6.93
C GLU A 50 2.81 9.39 7.14
N PHE A 51 1.80 8.71 6.60
CA PHE A 51 1.71 7.26 6.66
C PHE A 51 2.91 6.60 5.96
N CYS A 52 3.28 7.07 4.76
CA CYS A 52 4.44 6.55 4.05
C CYS A 52 5.72 6.74 4.86
N GLY A 53 5.87 7.88 5.52
CA GLY A 53 7.02 8.15 6.38
C GLY A 53 7.10 7.18 7.55
N HIS A 54 5.98 6.95 8.22
CA HIS A 54 5.89 5.99 9.33
C HIS A 54 6.22 4.57 8.85
N MET A 55 5.64 4.15 7.74
CA MET A 55 5.90 2.81 7.20
C MET A 55 7.37 2.62 6.83
N GLY A 56 8.00 3.65 6.27
CA GLY A 56 9.42 3.58 5.91
C GLY A 56 10.35 3.43 7.11
N VAL A 57 9.93 3.89 8.30
CA VAL A 57 10.71 3.74 9.54
C VAL A 57 10.53 2.35 10.14
N SER A 58 9.30 1.86 10.22
CA SER A 58 8.99 0.61 10.94
C SER A 58 9.09 -0.64 10.07
N TYR A 59 8.97 -0.50 8.76
CA TYR A 59 8.91 -1.66 7.86
C TYR A 59 9.78 -1.41 6.62
N ARG A 60 10.33 -2.51 6.09
CA ARG A 60 10.96 -2.51 4.77
C ARG A 60 10.26 -3.58 3.95
N GLU A 61 9.50 -3.17 2.94
CA GLU A 61 8.67 -4.07 2.16
C GLU A 61 8.97 -3.99 0.68
N THR A 62 9.04 -5.15 0.03
CA THR A 62 9.12 -5.27 -1.42
C THR A 62 7.95 -6.13 -1.88
N LEU A 63 7.23 -5.67 -2.88
CA LEU A 63 6.08 -6.38 -3.43
C LEU A 63 6.49 -7.16 -4.66
N THR A 64 6.11 -8.44 -4.70
CA THR A 64 6.40 -9.33 -5.82
C THR A 64 5.11 -9.97 -6.31
N ASP A 65 5.16 -10.60 -7.49
CA ASP A 65 4.00 -11.29 -8.08
C ASP A 65 2.79 -10.37 -8.23
N ILE A 66 3.03 -9.11 -8.61
CA ILE A 66 1.97 -8.10 -8.71
C ILE A 66 1.12 -8.38 -9.95
N VAL A 67 -0.18 -8.58 -9.73
CA VAL A 67 -1.15 -8.73 -10.81
C VAL A 67 -2.17 -7.60 -10.68
N ILE A 68 -2.35 -6.84 -11.76
CA ILE A 68 -3.20 -5.65 -11.76
C ILE A 68 -4.43 -5.92 -12.61
N PHE A 69 -5.59 -5.56 -12.08
CA PHE A 69 -6.88 -5.65 -12.74
C PHE A 69 -7.44 -4.23 -12.88
N ALA A 70 -7.93 -3.88 -14.05
CA ALA A 70 -8.44 -2.54 -14.29
C ALA A 70 -9.80 -2.58 -14.97
N ALA A 71 -10.73 -1.75 -14.50
CA ALA A 71 -12.00 -1.56 -15.17
C ALA A 71 -11.78 -0.78 -16.47
N PRO A 72 -12.49 -1.13 -17.55
CA PRO A 72 -12.27 -0.49 -18.86
C PRO A 72 -12.52 1.02 -18.88
N ASP A 73 -13.38 1.52 -17.98
CA ASP A 73 -13.71 2.95 -17.93
C ASP A 73 -12.66 3.80 -17.18
N GLY A 74 -11.61 3.17 -16.61
CA GLY A 74 -10.53 3.89 -15.93
C GLY A 74 -10.87 4.38 -14.54
N THR A 75 -12.01 3.98 -13.94
CA THR A 75 -12.45 4.49 -12.63
C THR A 75 -12.14 3.57 -11.47
N ARG A 76 -11.78 2.31 -11.74
CA ARG A 76 -11.49 1.33 -10.70
C ARG A 76 -10.33 0.45 -11.11
N ALA A 77 -9.57 0.02 -10.12
CA ALA A 77 -8.53 -0.98 -10.33
C ALA A 77 -8.34 -1.79 -9.05
N ALA A 78 -7.68 -2.92 -9.19
CA ALA A 78 -7.30 -3.76 -8.06
C ALA A 78 -5.95 -4.37 -8.36
N ALA A 79 -5.25 -4.79 -7.31
CA ALA A 79 -4.00 -5.51 -7.45
C ALA A 79 -3.91 -6.58 -6.37
N GLU A 80 -3.32 -7.72 -6.72
CA GLU A 80 -2.90 -8.71 -5.73
C GLU A 80 -1.41 -8.86 -5.82
N PHE A 81 -0.76 -9.16 -4.72
CA PHE A 81 0.69 -9.27 -4.65
C PHE A 81 1.13 -10.01 -3.40
N THR A 82 2.42 -10.34 -3.36
CA THR A 82 3.07 -10.88 -2.19
C THR A 82 3.91 -9.79 -1.55
N VAL A 83 3.72 -9.59 -0.24
CA VAL A 83 4.52 -8.65 0.55
C VAL A 83 5.70 -9.41 1.14
N ASN A 84 6.91 -8.98 0.84
CA ASN A 84 8.14 -9.51 1.44
C ASN A 84 8.68 -8.40 2.34
N GLY A 85 8.64 -8.60 3.64
CA GLY A 85 8.93 -7.52 4.56
C GLY A 85 9.91 -7.85 5.68
N GLU A 86 10.44 -6.79 6.28
CA GLU A 86 11.23 -6.84 7.50
C GLU A 86 10.63 -5.84 8.48
N TYR A 87 10.47 -6.26 9.73
CA TYR A 87 9.93 -5.43 10.79
C TYR A 87 11.09 -4.78 11.54
N LEU A 88 11.32 -3.49 11.31
CA LEU A 88 12.53 -2.79 11.73
C LEU A 88 12.42 -2.08 13.07
N GLN A 89 11.29 -1.41 13.31
CA GLN A 89 11.03 -0.69 14.56
C GLN A 89 9.62 -0.97 15.04
N THR A 90 9.47 -1.11 16.34
CA THR A 90 8.19 -1.45 16.94
C THR A 90 7.12 -0.42 16.63
N ASP A 91 6.01 -0.90 16.06
CA ASP A 91 4.84 -0.09 15.80
C ASP A 91 3.92 -0.18 17.02
N PRO A 92 3.48 0.95 17.60
CA PRO A 92 2.69 0.94 18.81
C PRO A 92 1.47 0.03 18.73
N GLY A 93 1.28 -0.79 19.76
CA GLY A 93 0.17 -1.74 19.82
C GLY A 93 0.43 -3.08 19.14
N LEU A 94 1.60 -3.27 18.52
CA LEU A 94 1.99 -4.49 17.84
C LEU A 94 3.18 -5.15 18.54
N PRO A 95 3.53 -6.41 18.19
CA PRO A 95 4.69 -7.08 18.79
C PRO A 95 5.98 -6.28 18.63
N GLU A 96 6.96 -6.56 19.48
CA GLU A 96 8.25 -5.90 19.45
C GLU A 96 9.03 -6.23 18.17
N ALA A 97 9.59 -5.21 17.52
CA ALA A 97 10.38 -5.38 16.32
C ALA A 97 11.81 -5.82 16.64
N LYS A 98 12.30 -6.83 15.91
CA LYS A 98 13.64 -7.40 16.05
C LYS A 98 14.26 -7.71 14.69
N GLY A 99 13.79 -7.07 13.63
CA GLY A 99 14.21 -7.38 12.27
C GLY A 99 13.56 -8.63 11.70
N GLN A 100 12.44 -9.07 12.25
CA GLN A 100 11.76 -10.29 11.80
C GLN A 100 11.32 -10.13 10.34
N ARG A 101 11.47 -11.20 9.57
CA ARG A 101 11.01 -11.25 8.20
C ARG A 101 9.61 -11.85 8.15
N TYR A 102 8.82 -11.39 7.18
CA TYR A 102 7.48 -11.91 6.95
C TYR A 102 7.17 -11.93 5.47
N ILE A 103 6.28 -12.84 5.09
CA ILE A 103 5.79 -12.96 3.71
C ILE A 103 4.27 -13.14 3.80
N LEU A 104 3.53 -12.24 3.15
CA LEU A 104 2.07 -12.26 3.17
C LEU A 104 1.48 -12.04 1.79
N PRO A 105 0.36 -12.71 1.47
CA PRO A 105 -0.46 -12.25 0.36
C PRO A 105 -1.24 -11.02 0.78
N ALA A 106 -1.47 -10.11 -0.15
CA ALA A 106 -2.25 -8.90 0.11
C ALA A 106 -2.95 -8.44 -1.16
N GLY A 107 -3.92 -7.57 -1.01
CA GLY A 107 -4.65 -7.00 -2.13
C GLY A 107 -5.09 -5.58 -1.85
N THR A 108 -5.23 -4.81 -2.90
CA THR A 108 -5.57 -3.41 -2.82
C THR A 108 -6.63 -3.08 -3.86
N PHE A 109 -7.60 -2.27 -3.48
CA PHE A 109 -8.64 -1.76 -4.38
C PHE A 109 -8.48 -0.26 -4.52
N PHE A 110 -8.61 0.23 -5.74
CA PHE A 110 -8.40 1.64 -6.07
C PHE A 110 -9.63 2.24 -6.74
N ALA A 111 -9.92 3.48 -6.41
CA ALA A 111 -10.80 4.32 -7.22
C ALA A 111 -9.94 5.42 -7.85
N LEU A 112 -10.26 5.80 -9.08
CA LEU A 112 -9.54 6.82 -9.82
C LEU A 112 -10.52 7.82 -10.44
N ARG A 113 -10.04 9.06 -10.59
CA ARG A 113 -10.79 10.11 -11.29
C ARG A 113 -9.79 10.97 -12.04
N ASP A 114 -10.02 11.14 -13.33
CA ASP A 114 -9.17 11.97 -14.20
C ASP A 114 -7.69 11.56 -14.12
N GLY A 115 -7.43 10.25 -14.04
CA GLY A 115 -6.08 9.71 -14.00
C GLY A 115 -5.38 9.78 -12.66
N LEU A 116 -6.06 10.25 -11.61
CA LEU A 116 -5.50 10.30 -10.25
C LEU A 116 -6.22 9.32 -9.35
N ILE A 117 -5.47 8.74 -8.42
CA ILE A 117 -6.02 7.80 -7.44
C ILE A 117 -6.75 8.59 -6.36
N THR A 118 -8.06 8.32 -6.18
CA THR A 118 -8.89 9.00 -5.19
C THR A 118 -9.15 8.15 -3.95
N ARG A 119 -8.92 6.83 -4.03
CA ARG A 119 -9.04 5.94 -2.87
C ARG A 119 -8.08 4.78 -3.02
N VAL A 120 -7.44 4.43 -1.92
CA VAL A 120 -6.61 3.24 -1.79
C VAL A 120 -7.15 2.43 -0.62
N THR A 121 -7.58 1.20 -0.87
CA THR A 121 -8.08 0.30 0.18
C THR A 121 -7.22 -0.96 0.18
N THR A 122 -6.50 -1.20 1.26
CA THR A 122 -5.56 -2.31 1.37
C THR A 122 -6.06 -3.35 2.35
N TYR A 123 -6.02 -4.62 1.93
CA TYR A 123 -6.35 -5.76 2.78
C TYR A 123 -5.16 -6.70 2.91
N TYR A 124 -4.92 -7.14 4.12
CA TYR A 124 -3.94 -8.19 4.42
C TYR A 124 -4.37 -8.90 5.71
N ASN A 125 -3.79 -10.06 5.96
CA ASN A 125 -4.14 -10.84 7.15
C ASN A 125 -3.25 -10.43 8.33
N LEU A 126 -3.77 -9.53 9.16
CA LEU A 126 -3.03 -9.03 10.32
C LEU A 126 -2.70 -10.16 11.31
N SER A 127 -3.62 -11.10 11.52
CA SER A 127 -3.38 -12.24 12.42
C SER A 127 -2.20 -13.09 11.97
N ASP A 128 -2.08 -13.32 10.66
CA ASP A 128 -0.96 -14.06 10.09
C ASP A 128 0.34 -13.28 10.28
N TRP A 129 0.32 -11.97 10.03
CA TRP A 129 1.49 -11.11 10.25
C TRP A 129 1.95 -11.19 11.70
N VAL A 130 1.02 -11.05 12.65
CA VAL A 130 1.34 -11.12 14.09
C VAL A 130 1.98 -12.47 14.43
N LYS A 131 1.47 -13.58 13.88
CA LYS A 131 2.06 -14.90 14.10
C LYS A 131 3.48 -14.98 13.57
N GLN A 132 3.72 -14.46 12.37
CA GLN A 132 5.06 -14.53 11.76
C GLN A 132 6.08 -13.72 12.56
N VAL A 133 5.74 -12.50 12.97
CA VAL A 133 6.69 -11.65 13.69
C VAL A 133 6.84 -12.03 15.16
N SER A 134 5.90 -12.77 15.71
CA SER A 134 5.95 -13.27 17.09
C SER A 134 6.66 -14.63 17.21
N ALA A 135 6.95 -15.28 16.11
CA ALA A 135 7.65 -16.57 16.10
C ALA A 135 9.10 -16.38 16.54
N GLU A 136 9.59 -17.35 17.31
CA GLU A 136 10.99 -17.35 17.77
C GLU A 136 11.89 -18.14 16.82
#